data_88c43c91aac6b6ff93ee02d3cffd509b
#
_entry.id   88c43c91aac6b6ff93ee02d3cffd509b
#
_cell.length_a   1.000
_cell.length_b   1.000
_cell.length_c   1.000
_cell.angle_alpha   90.00
_cell.angle_beta   90.00
_cell.angle_gamma   90.00
#
_symmetry.space_group_name_H-M   'P 1'
#
loop_
_entity.id
_entity.type
_entity.pdbx_description
1 polymer ?
#
loop_
_entity_poly.entity_id
_entity_poly.type
_entity_poly.pdbx_seq_one_letter_code
_entity_poly.pdbx_strand_id
1 'polypeptide(L)'
;MANDSPAKSLVDIDLASLRDPAGIFELVEVVGNGTYGQVYKGRHVKTGQLAAIKVMDVTEDEEEEIKLEINMLKKYSHHRNIATYYGAFIKKSPPGHDDQLWLVMEFCGAGSITDLVKNTKGNSLKEDWIAYISREILRGLAHLHAHHVIHRDIKGQNVLLTENAEVKLVDFGVSAQLDRTVGRRNTFIGTPYWMAPEVIACDENPDATYDYRSDLWSCGITAIEMAEGAPPLCDMHPMRALFLIPRNPPPRLKSKKWSKKFFSFIEGCLVKNYTQRPPTDQLLKHPFIRDQPNERQVRIQLKDHLDRCRKKRGEKDETEYEYSGSEEEEEEAQEQEGEPSSIVNVPGESTLRRDFIRLQQENKERSEALRRQQLLQEQQLREQEEYKRQLLAERQKRIEQQKEQRRRLEELRLNNRVLCVTSAELDRCSA
;
A
#
# COMPACT_ATOMS: atom_id res chain seq x y z
N MET A 1 5.57 -10.88 -45.78
CA MET A 1 4.61 -10.00 -45.11
C MET A 1 5.00 -9.98 -43.65
N ALA A 2 5.57 -8.87 -43.22
CA ALA A 2 6.14 -8.72 -41.90
C ALA A 2 5.02 -8.56 -40.86
N ASN A 3 5.07 -9.39 -39.83
CA ASN A 3 4.24 -9.23 -38.62
C ASN A 3 4.77 -8.02 -37.82
N ASP A 4 4.13 -6.90 -38.00
CA ASP A 4 4.28 -5.76 -37.11
C ASP A 4 3.55 -6.06 -35.78
N SER A 5 4.34 -6.45 -34.81
CA SER A 5 3.90 -6.62 -33.43
C SER A 5 3.83 -5.25 -32.76
N PRO A 6 2.68 -4.82 -32.18
CA PRO A 6 2.55 -3.46 -31.60
C PRO A 6 3.26 -3.26 -30.25
N ALA A 7 4.18 -4.14 -29.87
CA ALA A 7 4.87 -4.11 -28.57
C ALA A 7 6.18 -3.28 -28.54
N LYS A 8 6.50 -2.51 -29.58
CA LYS A 8 7.74 -1.71 -29.64
C LYS A 8 7.48 -0.22 -29.42
N SER A 9 7.16 0.21 -28.19
CA SER A 9 7.17 1.64 -27.83
C SER A 9 7.31 1.92 -26.34
N LEU A 10 7.79 0.99 -25.54
CA LEU A 10 8.39 1.31 -24.23
C LEU A 10 9.89 1.37 -24.47
N VAL A 11 10.48 2.57 -24.34
CA VAL A 11 11.94 2.72 -24.36
C VAL A 11 12.45 1.87 -23.21
N ASP A 12 13.15 0.80 -23.56
CA ASP A 12 13.74 -0.13 -22.60
C ASP A 12 14.71 0.67 -21.72
N ILE A 13 14.45 0.70 -20.41
CA ILE A 13 15.29 1.43 -19.48
C ILE A 13 16.46 0.54 -19.17
N ASP A 14 17.64 0.94 -19.59
CA ASP A 14 18.89 0.33 -19.18
C ASP A 14 19.26 0.84 -17.78
N LEU A 15 19.06 -0.03 -16.76
CA LEU A 15 19.39 0.29 -15.37
C LEU A 15 20.88 0.59 -15.19
N ALA A 16 21.77 -0.05 -15.99
CA ALA A 16 23.19 0.16 -15.93
C ALA A 16 23.62 1.57 -16.40
N SER A 17 22.78 2.23 -17.20
CA SER A 17 23.01 3.60 -17.67
C SER A 17 22.58 4.69 -16.69
N LEU A 18 21.91 4.33 -15.58
CA LEU A 18 21.47 5.29 -14.58
C LEU A 18 22.65 5.89 -13.82
N ARG A 19 22.49 7.17 -13.42
CA ARG A 19 23.55 7.90 -12.70
C ARG A 19 23.60 7.51 -11.24
N ASP A 20 24.77 7.67 -10.63
CA ASP A 20 24.94 7.58 -9.18
C ASP A 20 24.26 8.76 -8.48
N PRO A 21 23.50 8.56 -7.39
CA PRO A 21 22.83 9.62 -6.64
C PRO A 21 23.81 10.46 -5.78
N ALA A 22 25.05 10.05 -5.62
CA ALA A 22 26.06 10.73 -4.79
C ALA A 22 26.25 12.19 -5.20
N GLY A 23 26.17 13.11 -4.25
CA GLY A 23 26.28 14.55 -4.48
C GLY A 23 25.05 15.20 -5.17
N ILE A 24 24.02 14.43 -5.49
CA ILE A 24 22.75 14.90 -6.01
C ILE A 24 21.68 14.89 -4.92
N PHE A 25 21.53 13.78 -4.23
CA PHE A 25 20.60 13.62 -3.12
C PHE A 25 21.31 13.10 -1.86
N GLU A 26 20.85 13.55 -0.71
CA GLU A 26 21.19 13.01 0.60
C GLU A 26 19.95 12.42 1.26
N LEU A 27 20.08 11.28 1.94
CA LEU A 27 19.02 10.66 2.73
C LEU A 27 19.00 11.32 4.11
N VAL A 28 17.83 11.79 4.55
CA VAL A 28 17.65 12.51 5.82
C VAL A 28 17.12 11.60 6.91
N GLU A 29 15.96 10.98 6.67
CA GLU A 29 15.27 10.10 7.62
C GLU A 29 14.40 9.07 6.89
N VAL A 30 14.15 7.93 7.52
CA VAL A 30 13.20 6.92 7.01
C VAL A 30 11.79 7.40 7.32
N VAL A 31 10.95 7.51 6.30
CA VAL A 31 9.54 7.94 6.41
C VAL A 31 8.54 6.83 6.14
N GLY A 32 8.98 5.67 5.62
CA GLY A 32 8.13 4.53 5.38
C GLY A 32 8.91 3.27 5.02
N ASN A 33 8.26 2.12 5.23
CA ASN A 33 8.75 0.82 4.77
C ASN A 33 7.80 0.34 3.68
N GLY A 34 8.27 0.30 2.44
CA GLY A 34 7.55 -0.28 1.31
C GLY A 34 7.71 -1.80 1.26
N THR A 35 6.94 -2.44 0.41
CA THR A 35 7.00 -3.90 0.19
C THR A 35 8.36 -4.35 -0.36
N TYR A 36 9.03 -3.48 -1.13
CA TYR A 36 10.28 -3.77 -1.83
C TYR A 36 11.45 -2.87 -1.38
N GLY A 37 11.38 -2.26 -0.20
CA GLY A 37 12.46 -1.40 0.27
C GLY A 37 12.01 -0.29 1.21
N GLN A 38 12.93 0.56 1.60
CA GLN A 38 12.70 1.67 2.52
C GLN A 38 12.46 2.97 1.74
N VAL A 39 11.53 3.79 2.24
CA VAL A 39 11.28 5.13 1.72
C VAL A 39 11.90 6.15 2.65
N TYR A 40 12.78 6.97 2.11
CA TYR A 40 13.48 8.03 2.81
C TYR A 40 12.92 9.40 2.43
N LYS A 41 12.89 10.30 3.38
CA LYS A 41 12.91 11.74 3.09
C LYS A 41 14.32 12.09 2.62
N GLY A 42 14.43 12.50 1.39
CA GLY A 42 15.69 12.93 0.79
C GLY A 42 15.70 14.43 0.57
N ARG A 43 16.89 14.99 0.42
CA ARG A 43 17.12 16.40 0.11
C ARG A 43 18.01 16.50 -1.12
N HIS A 44 17.61 17.30 -2.10
CA HIS A 44 18.46 17.64 -3.23
C HIS A 44 19.56 18.59 -2.78
N VAL A 45 20.83 18.16 -2.89
CA VAL A 45 21.99 18.84 -2.30
C VAL A 45 22.12 20.31 -2.73
N LYS A 46 21.87 20.61 -4.01
CA LYS A 46 22.05 21.96 -4.56
C LYS A 46 20.90 22.92 -4.25
N THR A 47 19.66 22.43 -4.21
CA THR A 47 18.48 23.29 -4.07
C THR A 47 17.83 23.21 -2.70
N GLY A 48 18.17 22.21 -1.88
CA GLY A 48 17.50 21.93 -0.62
C GLY A 48 16.08 21.35 -0.75
N GLN A 49 15.59 21.13 -1.98
CA GLN A 49 14.25 20.61 -2.23
C GLN A 49 14.12 19.21 -1.64
N LEU A 50 13.01 18.96 -0.95
CA LEU A 50 12.68 17.66 -0.39
C LEU A 50 12.11 16.72 -1.46
N ALA A 51 12.47 15.45 -1.37
CA ALA A 51 11.97 14.37 -2.21
C ALA A 51 11.71 13.12 -1.38
N ALA A 52 10.80 12.27 -1.82
CA ALA A 52 10.66 10.91 -1.32
C ALA A 52 11.56 10.01 -2.17
N ILE A 53 12.43 9.25 -1.53
CA ILE A 53 13.38 8.36 -2.19
C ILE A 53 13.12 6.93 -1.72
N LYS A 54 12.56 6.11 -2.62
CA LYS A 54 12.38 4.67 -2.40
C LYS A 54 13.68 3.99 -2.78
N VAL A 55 14.32 3.35 -1.80
CA VAL A 55 15.57 2.61 -1.98
C VAL A 55 15.27 1.13 -1.99
N MET A 56 15.68 0.43 -3.04
CA MET A 56 15.45 -0.99 -3.26
C MET A 56 16.74 -1.64 -3.74
N ASP A 57 17.01 -2.88 -3.32
CA ASP A 57 18.08 -3.67 -3.89
C ASP A 57 17.66 -4.20 -5.26
N VAL A 58 18.57 -4.24 -6.23
CA VAL A 58 18.30 -4.69 -7.60
C VAL A 58 18.78 -6.13 -7.73
N THR A 59 17.84 -7.07 -7.68
CA THR A 59 18.10 -8.48 -7.96
C THR A 59 17.80 -8.81 -9.42
N GLU A 60 18.47 -9.79 -10.00
CA GLU A 60 18.25 -10.20 -11.40
C GLU A 60 16.79 -10.63 -11.65
N ASP A 61 16.14 -11.23 -10.66
CA ASP A 61 14.77 -11.73 -10.75
C ASP A 61 13.72 -10.58 -10.75
N GLU A 62 14.03 -9.41 -10.16
CA GLU A 62 13.11 -8.28 -10.00
C GLU A 62 13.34 -7.16 -11.04
N GLU A 63 14.39 -7.26 -11.86
CA GLU A 63 14.79 -6.22 -12.81
C GLU A 63 13.66 -5.81 -13.77
N GLU A 64 12.92 -6.77 -14.30
CA GLU A 64 11.79 -6.50 -15.21
C GLU A 64 10.62 -5.81 -14.52
N GLU A 65 10.30 -6.17 -13.27
CA GLU A 65 9.25 -5.50 -12.49
C GLU A 65 9.65 -4.06 -12.15
N ILE A 66 10.90 -3.84 -11.81
CA ILE A 66 11.49 -2.51 -11.56
C ILE A 66 11.40 -1.63 -12.80
N LYS A 67 11.78 -2.14 -13.97
CA LYS A 67 11.67 -1.42 -15.25
C LYS A 67 10.22 -1.04 -15.56
N LEU A 68 9.28 -1.94 -15.29
CA LEU A 68 7.86 -1.66 -15.46
C LEU A 68 7.39 -0.54 -14.51
N GLU A 69 7.75 -0.56 -13.23
CA GLU A 69 7.41 0.49 -12.26
C GLU A 69 7.96 1.85 -12.72
N ILE A 70 9.24 1.92 -13.12
CA ILE A 70 9.85 3.15 -13.61
C ILE A 70 9.14 3.69 -14.85
N ASN A 71 8.83 2.82 -15.82
CA ASN A 71 8.12 3.20 -17.03
C ASN A 71 6.73 3.74 -16.75
N MET A 72 6.00 3.12 -15.80
CA MET A 72 4.68 3.58 -15.36
C MET A 72 4.77 4.96 -14.71
N LEU A 73 5.69 5.13 -13.77
CA LEU A 73 5.94 6.41 -13.09
C LEU A 73 6.32 7.52 -14.08
N LYS A 74 7.28 7.24 -14.97
CA LYS A 74 7.75 8.19 -16.00
C LYS A 74 6.62 8.66 -16.91
N LYS A 75 5.71 7.75 -17.27
CA LYS A 75 4.67 8.02 -18.26
C LYS A 75 3.43 8.66 -17.65
N TYR A 76 3.05 8.29 -16.42
CA TYR A 76 1.74 8.61 -15.86
C TYR A 76 1.78 9.49 -14.60
N SER A 77 2.96 9.80 -14.03
CA SER A 77 3.05 10.62 -12.82
C SER A 77 2.82 12.13 -13.06
N HIS A 78 2.67 12.57 -14.31
CA HIS A 78 2.38 13.98 -14.62
C HIS A 78 0.89 14.31 -14.46
N HIS A 79 0.34 14.03 -13.29
CA HIS A 79 -1.05 14.36 -12.96
C HIS A 79 -1.12 14.89 -11.54
N ARG A 80 -1.99 15.90 -11.29
CA ARG A 80 -2.10 16.56 -9.97
C ARG A 80 -2.37 15.63 -8.79
N ASN A 81 -3.02 14.49 -9.04
CA ASN A 81 -3.37 13.51 -8.01
C ASN A 81 -2.47 12.26 -8.02
N ILE A 82 -1.33 12.34 -8.65
CA ILE A 82 -0.30 11.30 -8.63
C ILE A 82 1.00 11.96 -8.18
N ALA A 83 1.75 11.32 -7.30
CA ALA A 83 3.06 11.82 -6.87
C ALA A 83 4.00 11.91 -8.08
N THR A 84 4.58 13.07 -8.32
CA THR A 84 5.42 13.32 -9.47
C THR A 84 6.72 12.54 -9.37
N TYR A 85 7.05 11.80 -10.40
CA TYR A 85 8.33 11.12 -10.54
C TYR A 85 9.40 12.10 -11.06
N TYR A 86 10.53 12.17 -10.37
CA TYR A 86 11.65 13.05 -10.72
C TYR A 86 12.78 12.32 -11.44
N GLY A 87 13.01 11.05 -11.11
CA GLY A 87 14.05 10.26 -11.74
C GLY A 87 14.41 8.98 -10.97
N ALA A 88 15.23 8.16 -11.60
CA ALA A 88 15.83 6.99 -11.00
C ALA A 88 17.36 7.10 -11.04
N PHE A 89 18.01 6.52 -10.04
CA PHE A 89 19.46 6.49 -9.87
C PHE A 89 19.89 5.11 -9.40
N ILE A 90 21.11 4.71 -9.75
CA ILE A 90 21.74 3.48 -9.25
C ILE A 90 22.95 3.83 -8.40
N LYS A 91 22.91 3.41 -7.14
CA LYS A 91 24.07 3.45 -6.28
C LYS A 91 24.78 2.09 -6.35
N LYS A 92 25.99 2.11 -6.89
CA LYS A 92 26.81 0.90 -7.00
C LYS A 92 27.23 0.42 -5.61
N SER A 93 27.09 -0.88 -5.39
CA SER A 93 27.53 -1.56 -4.18
C SER A 93 28.90 -2.22 -4.38
N PRO A 94 29.64 -2.53 -3.31
CA PRO A 94 30.86 -3.29 -3.39
C PRO A 94 30.63 -4.65 -4.06
N PRO A 95 31.64 -5.27 -4.70
CA PRO A 95 31.51 -6.59 -5.30
C PRO A 95 30.95 -7.62 -4.31
N GLY A 96 29.91 -8.34 -4.71
CA GLY A 96 29.20 -9.34 -3.89
C GLY A 96 27.98 -8.82 -3.14
N HIS A 97 27.60 -7.57 -3.36
CA HIS A 97 26.35 -6.97 -2.87
C HIS A 97 25.54 -6.41 -4.04
N ASP A 98 24.21 -6.50 -3.94
CA ASP A 98 23.32 -5.98 -4.97
C ASP A 98 23.39 -4.44 -5.04
N ASP A 99 23.29 -3.91 -6.25
CA ASP A 99 23.20 -2.47 -6.48
C ASP A 99 21.87 -1.92 -5.92
N GLN A 100 21.88 -0.68 -5.45
CA GLN A 100 20.69 -0.03 -4.91
C GLN A 100 20.05 0.92 -5.93
N LEU A 101 18.80 0.66 -6.26
CA LEU A 101 17.97 1.58 -7.03
C LEU A 101 17.34 2.64 -6.11
N TRP A 102 17.46 3.90 -6.49
CA TRP A 102 16.81 5.03 -5.84
C TRP A 102 15.75 5.62 -6.78
N LEU A 103 14.47 5.42 -6.45
CA LEU A 103 13.35 6.08 -7.13
C LEU A 103 13.03 7.39 -6.42
N VAL A 104 13.21 8.50 -7.11
CA VAL A 104 13.04 9.85 -6.56
C VAL A 104 11.71 10.42 -7.00
N MET A 105 10.87 10.78 -6.04
CA MET A 105 9.49 11.24 -6.25
C MET A 105 9.17 12.47 -5.40
N GLU A 106 8.03 13.08 -5.65
CA GLU A 106 7.47 14.19 -4.88
C GLU A 106 7.27 13.79 -3.42
N PHE A 107 7.79 14.61 -2.50
CA PHE A 107 7.63 14.41 -1.06
C PHE A 107 6.28 14.92 -0.58
N CYS A 108 5.49 14.05 0.02
CA CYS A 108 4.18 14.35 0.59
C CYS A 108 4.27 14.43 2.12
N GLY A 109 4.67 15.60 2.64
CA GLY A 109 5.06 15.79 4.04
C GLY A 109 3.94 15.69 5.07
N ALA A 110 2.66 15.67 4.67
CA ALA A 110 1.54 15.51 5.59
C ALA A 110 1.19 14.04 5.90
N GLY A 111 1.89 13.08 5.29
CA GLY A 111 1.70 11.65 5.53
C GLY A 111 0.53 11.03 4.77
N SER A 112 0.16 9.82 5.16
CA SER A 112 -0.90 9.05 4.53
C SER A 112 -2.28 9.36 5.09
N ILE A 113 -3.33 8.97 4.34
CA ILE A 113 -4.72 9.04 4.82
C ILE A 113 -4.91 8.16 6.06
N THR A 114 -4.27 7.01 6.13
CA THR A 114 -4.30 6.15 7.31
C THR A 114 -3.73 6.89 8.54
N ASP A 115 -2.64 7.64 8.38
CA ASP A 115 -2.06 8.45 9.46
C ASP A 115 -2.99 9.61 9.85
N LEU A 116 -3.60 10.27 8.87
CA LEU A 116 -4.58 11.32 9.12
C LEU A 116 -5.76 10.79 9.95
N VAL A 117 -6.29 9.61 9.62
CA VAL A 117 -7.38 8.95 10.36
C VAL A 117 -6.94 8.67 11.80
N LYS A 118 -5.77 8.05 11.99
CA LYS A 118 -5.22 7.73 13.32
C LYS A 118 -4.97 8.96 14.18
N ASN A 119 -4.53 10.07 13.57
CA ASN A 119 -4.26 11.33 14.25
C ASN A 119 -5.53 12.19 14.48
N THR A 120 -6.68 11.76 13.97
CA THR A 120 -7.96 12.45 14.16
C THR A 120 -8.71 11.87 15.37
N LYS A 121 -9.24 12.75 16.23
CA LYS A 121 -9.99 12.33 17.41
C LYS A 121 -11.17 11.42 17.02
N GLY A 122 -11.20 10.22 17.60
CA GLY A 122 -12.23 9.20 17.31
C GLY A 122 -11.98 8.41 16.03
N ASN A 123 -10.81 8.51 15.43
CA ASN A 123 -10.39 7.78 14.23
C ASN A 123 -11.42 7.84 13.08
N SER A 124 -12.08 8.97 12.92
CA SER A 124 -13.14 9.17 11.92
C SER A 124 -13.02 10.56 11.34
N LEU A 125 -12.91 10.68 10.02
CA LEU A 125 -12.86 11.95 9.33
C LEU A 125 -14.26 12.56 9.17
N LYS A 126 -14.32 13.87 8.93
CA LYS A 126 -15.55 14.56 8.56
C LYS A 126 -16.02 14.12 7.17
N GLU A 127 -17.31 14.04 6.95
CA GLU A 127 -17.88 13.59 5.68
C GLU A 127 -17.40 14.44 4.49
N ASP A 128 -17.29 15.76 4.66
CA ASP A 128 -16.78 16.67 3.63
C ASP A 128 -15.32 16.36 3.24
N TRP A 129 -14.51 15.98 4.21
CA TRP A 129 -13.12 15.58 3.94
C TRP A 129 -13.06 14.25 3.21
N ILE A 130 -13.89 13.28 3.61
CA ILE A 130 -14.00 11.99 2.93
C ILE A 130 -14.44 12.20 1.47
N ALA A 131 -15.43 13.05 1.25
CA ALA A 131 -15.90 13.37 -0.09
C ALA A 131 -14.81 14.02 -0.95
N TYR A 132 -14.07 15.00 -0.39
CA TYR A 132 -12.94 15.64 -1.07
C TYR A 132 -11.84 14.63 -1.43
N ILE A 133 -11.38 13.85 -0.46
CA ILE A 133 -10.30 12.87 -0.67
C ILE A 133 -10.74 11.80 -1.68
N SER A 134 -11.95 11.27 -1.56
CA SER A 134 -12.50 10.28 -2.50
C SER A 134 -12.59 10.83 -3.92
N ARG A 135 -12.96 12.10 -4.09
CA ARG A 135 -12.96 12.77 -5.40
C ARG A 135 -11.56 12.85 -5.99
N GLU A 136 -10.58 13.23 -5.19
CA GLU A 136 -9.20 13.36 -5.66
C GLU A 136 -8.59 11.98 -6.01
N ILE A 137 -8.91 10.93 -5.24
CA ILE A 137 -8.56 9.55 -5.59
C ILE A 137 -9.18 9.16 -6.94
N LEU A 138 -10.48 9.40 -7.11
CA LEU A 138 -11.19 9.08 -8.37
C LEU A 138 -10.65 9.87 -9.56
N ARG A 139 -10.18 11.12 -9.39
CA ARG A 139 -9.51 11.91 -10.44
C ARG A 139 -8.17 11.28 -10.86
N GLY A 140 -7.37 10.85 -9.89
CA GLY A 140 -6.13 10.12 -10.15
C GLY A 140 -6.41 8.80 -10.88
N LEU A 141 -7.38 8.03 -10.41
CA LEU A 141 -7.81 6.79 -11.05
C LEU A 141 -8.36 7.03 -12.46
N ALA A 142 -9.16 8.07 -12.69
CA ALA A 142 -9.68 8.40 -14.02
C ALA A 142 -8.54 8.65 -15.01
N HIS A 143 -7.46 9.33 -14.58
CA HIS A 143 -6.28 9.51 -15.42
C HIS A 143 -5.62 8.17 -15.76
N LEU A 144 -5.40 7.27 -14.80
CA LEU A 144 -4.81 5.96 -15.02
C LEU A 144 -5.70 5.08 -15.91
N HIS A 145 -6.99 5.01 -15.61
CA HIS A 145 -7.97 4.18 -16.33
C HIS A 145 -8.14 4.64 -17.79
N ALA A 146 -8.09 5.95 -18.07
CA ALA A 146 -8.09 6.49 -19.44
C ALA A 146 -6.87 6.03 -20.25
N HIS A 147 -5.78 5.70 -19.59
CA HIS A 147 -4.57 5.14 -20.20
C HIS A 147 -4.47 3.61 -20.10
N HIS A 148 -5.55 2.94 -19.74
CA HIS A 148 -5.61 1.48 -19.55
C HIS A 148 -4.67 0.95 -18.46
N VAL A 149 -4.44 1.74 -17.41
CA VAL A 149 -3.63 1.35 -16.24
C VAL A 149 -4.53 1.07 -15.06
N ILE A 150 -4.33 -0.04 -14.37
CA ILE A 150 -4.95 -0.38 -13.10
C ILE A 150 -3.90 -0.18 -12.00
N HIS A 151 -4.27 0.49 -10.90
CA HIS A 151 -3.36 0.71 -9.77
C HIS A 151 -3.16 -0.55 -8.93
N ARG A 152 -4.22 -1.28 -8.62
CA ARG A 152 -4.31 -2.56 -7.90
C ARG A 152 -4.00 -2.53 -6.40
N ASP A 153 -3.55 -1.41 -5.83
CA ASP A 153 -3.26 -1.30 -4.39
C ASP A 153 -3.73 0.04 -3.81
N ILE A 154 -4.98 0.42 -4.11
CA ILE A 154 -5.62 1.61 -3.51
C ILE A 154 -6.01 1.29 -2.07
N LYS A 155 -5.41 2.02 -1.13
CA LYS A 155 -5.66 1.95 0.32
C LYS A 155 -5.21 3.26 0.97
N GLY A 156 -5.65 3.53 2.19
CA GLY A 156 -5.30 4.77 2.88
C GLY A 156 -3.80 5.02 3.04
N GLN A 157 -2.98 3.97 3.11
CA GLN A 157 -1.52 4.07 3.18
C GLN A 157 -0.89 4.56 1.86
N ASN A 158 -1.50 4.24 0.70
CA ASN A 158 -1.01 4.60 -0.63
C ASN A 158 -1.67 5.88 -1.18
N VAL A 159 -2.41 6.60 -0.33
CA VAL A 159 -2.97 7.91 -0.62
C VAL A 159 -2.34 8.90 0.33
N LEU A 160 -1.44 9.74 -0.19
CA LEU A 160 -0.69 10.70 0.60
C LEU A 160 -1.25 12.11 0.47
N LEU A 161 -0.92 12.95 1.44
CA LEU A 161 -1.24 14.37 1.47
C LEU A 161 0.04 15.21 1.41
N THR A 162 0.00 16.24 0.58
CA THR A 162 1.00 17.31 0.66
C THR A 162 0.68 18.26 1.83
N GLU A 163 1.62 19.10 2.21
CA GLU A 163 1.42 20.13 3.25
C GLU A 163 0.29 21.12 2.89
N ASN A 164 -0.07 21.21 1.60
CA ASN A 164 -1.19 22.02 1.12
C ASN A 164 -2.53 21.25 1.02
N ALA A 165 -2.59 20.07 1.67
CA ALA A 165 -3.76 19.18 1.62
C ALA A 165 -4.14 18.73 0.19
N GLU A 166 -3.16 18.58 -0.70
CA GLU A 166 -3.36 17.95 -2.00
C GLU A 166 -3.23 16.45 -1.85
N VAL A 167 -4.09 15.70 -2.53
CA VAL A 167 -4.12 14.24 -2.47
C VAL A 167 -3.30 13.66 -3.62
N LYS A 168 -2.40 12.76 -3.30
CA LYS A 168 -1.48 12.11 -4.24
C LYS A 168 -1.55 10.59 -4.09
N LEU A 169 -1.75 9.89 -5.21
CA LEU A 169 -1.59 8.44 -5.29
C LEU A 169 -0.11 8.10 -5.43
N VAL A 170 0.30 7.06 -4.72
CA VAL A 170 1.68 6.54 -4.73
C VAL A 170 1.70 5.03 -4.83
N ASP A 171 2.88 4.46 -5.00
CA ASP A 171 3.16 3.02 -5.04
C ASP A 171 2.56 2.31 -6.26
N PHE A 172 3.30 2.37 -7.36
CA PHE A 172 2.97 1.74 -8.64
C PHE A 172 3.63 0.36 -8.80
N GLY A 173 4.27 -0.17 -7.75
CA GLY A 173 5.02 -1.44 -7.81
C GLY A 173 4.19 -2.65 -8.19
N VAL A 174 2.87 -2.58 -8.01
CA VAL A 174 1.94 -3.63 -8.43
C VAL A 174 0.98 -3.20 -9.53
N SER A 175 1.15 -2.02 -10.12
CA SER A 175 0.32 -1.52 -11.20
C SER A 175 0.45 -2.36 -12.48
N ALA A 176 -0.57 -2.37 -13.31
CA ALA A 176 -0.52 -3.09 -14.57
C ALA A 176 -1.17 -2.29 -15.69
N GLN A 177 -0.55 -2.36 -16.86
CA GLN A 177 -1.18 -1.90 -18.09
C GLN A 177 -2.08 -2.98 -18.65
N LEU A 178 -3.35 -2.63 -18.95
CA LEU A 178 -4.28 -3.52 -19.61
C LEU A 178 -3.95 -3.59 -21.11
N ASP A 179 -4.06 -4.78 -21.67
CA ASP A 179 -4.06 -4.94 -23.12
C ASP A 179 -5.24 -4.16 -23.73
N ARG A 180 -5.00 -3.42 -24.81
CA ARG A 180 -6.02 -2.60 -25.48
C ARG A 180 -7.15 -3.43 -26.08
N THR A 181 -6.85 -4.69 -26.39
CA THR A 181 -7.79 -5.59 -27.05
C THR A 181 -8.65 -6.36 -26.06
N VAL A 182 -8.03 -6.88 -24.97
CA VAL A 182 -8.71 -7.70 -23.97
C VAL A 182 -9.21 -6.86 -22.79
N GLY A 183 -8.50 -5.84 -22.38
CA GLY A 183 -8.87 -4.93 -21.29
C GLY A 183 -9.04 -5.58 -19.92
N ARG A 184 -8.48 -6.78 -19.68
CA ARG A 184 -8.67 -7.58 -18.47
C ARG A 184 -7.39 -8.24 -18.00
N ARG A 185 -7.34 -8.57 -16.70
CA ARG A 185 -6.26 -9.28 -16.02
C ARG A 185 -6.80 -10.47 -15.23
N ASN A 186 -5.92 -11.42 -14.93
CA ASN A 186 -6.21 -12.62 -14.13
C ASN A 186 -5.21 -12.85 -13.00
N THR A 187 -4.42 -11.84 -12.64
CA THR A 187 -3.37 -11.96 -11.61
C THR A 187 -3.95 -11.66 -10.23
N PHE A 188 -3.75 -12.56 -9.27
CA PHE A 188 -4.11 -12.36 -7.87
C PHE A 188 -3.06 -11.48 -7.19
N ILE A 189 -3.38 -10.21 -6.93
CA ILE A 189 -2.47 -9.24 -6.33
C ILE A 189 -3.23 -8.11 -5.64
N GLY A 190 -2.67 -7.55 -4.56
CA GLY A 190 -3.22 -6.45 -3.79
C GLY A 190 -3.14 -6.67 -2.29
N THR A 191 -3.67 -5.73 -1.51
CA THR A 191 -3.75 -5.83 -0.04
C THR A 191 -5.09 -6.44 0.38
N PRO A 192 -5.13 -7.55 1.16
CA PRO A 192 -6.31 -8.39 1.38
C PRO A 192 -7.61 -7.66 1.67
N TYR A 193 -7.65 -6.76 2.66
CA TYR A 193 -8.90 -6.12 3.09
C TYR A 193 -9.50 -5.14 2.07
N TRP A 194 -8.67 -4.64 1.13
CA TRP A 194 -9.08 -3.70 0.07
C TRP A 194 -9.32 -4.38 -1.27
N MET A 195 -9.00 -5.69 -1.39
CA MET A 195 -9.14 -6.42 -2.66
C MET A 195 -10.60 -6.60 -3.05
N ALA A 196 -10.86 -6.43 -4.35
CA ALA A 196 -12.17 -6.67 -4.93
C ALA A 196 -12.47 -8.18 -5.05
N PRO A 197 -13.75 -8.61 -4.94
CA PRO A 197 -14.14 -10.02 -5.03
C PRO A 197 -13.67 -10.70 -6.32
N GLU A 198 -13.70 -10.00 -7.44
CA GLU A 198 -13.27 -10.51 -8.75
C GLU A 198 -11.75 -10.73 -8.84
N VAL A 199 -10.96 -9.94 -8.14
CA VAL A 199 -9.50 -10.11 -8.03
C VAL A 199 -9.19 -11.36 -7.20
N ILE A 200 -9.90 -11.52 -6.08
CA ILE A 200 -9.75 -12.70 -5.21
C ILE A 200 -10.15 -13.97 -5.96
N ALA A 201 -11.20 -13.91 -6.80
CA ALA A 201 -11.66 -15.05 -7.60
C ALA A 201 -10.59 -15.55 -8.58
N CYS A 202 -9.63 -14.74 -8.99
CA CYS A 202 -8.52 -15.14 -9.84
C CYS A 202 -7.56 -16.14 -9.17
N ASP A 203 -7.56 -16.24 -7.85
CA ASP A 203 -6.80 -17.27 -7.12
C ASP A 203 -7.45 -18.66 -7.24
N GLU A 204 -8.78 -18.71 -7.14
CA GLU A 204 -9.53 -19.97 -7.18
C GLU A 204 -9.87 -20.41 -8.63
N ASN A 205 -9.97 -19.48 -9.58
CA ASN A 205 -10.39 -19.75 -10.95
C ASN A 205 -9.43 -19.11 -11.98
N PRO A 206 -8.65 -19.90 -12.72
CA PRO A 206 -7.74 -19.40 -13.76
C PRO A 206 -8.43 -18.66 -14.91
N ASP A 207 -9.73 -18.91 -15.12
CA ASP A 207 -10.54 -18.25 -16.16
C ASP A 207 -11.17 -16.93 -15.65
N ALA A 208 -11.08 -16.64 -14.33
CA ALA A 208 -11.58 -15.40 -13.78
C ALA A 208 -10.72 -14.23 -14.24
N THR A 209 -11.36 -13.11 -14.53
CA THR A 209 -10.70 -11.88 -14.97
C THR A 209 -11.32 -10.68 -14.29
N TYR A 210 -10.55 -9.59 -14.17
CA TYR A 210 -11.00 -8.31 -13.69
C TYR A 210 -10.51 -7.17 -14.57
N ASP A 211 -11.11 -6.01 -14.44
CA ASP A 211 -10.75 -4.78 -15.14
C ASP A 211 -10.42 -3.65 -14.14
N TYR A 212 -10.24 -2.44 -14.64
CA TYR A 212 -9.91 -1.25 -13.85
C TYR A 212 -10.93 -0.92 -12.74
N ARG A 213 -12.16 -1.47 -12.80
CA ARG A 213 -13.20 -1.24 -11.79
C ARG A 213 -12.88 -1.90 -10.44
N SER A 214 -11.88 -2.80 -10.41
CA SER A 214 -11.35 -3.33 -9.14
C SER A 214 -10.78 -2.22 -8.25
N ASP A 215 -10.13 -1.19 -8.82
CA ASP A 215 -9.66 -0.02 -8.08
C ASP A 215 -10.80 0.77 -7.43
N LEU A 216 -11.99 0.77 -8.05
CA LEU A 216 -13.18 1.47 -7.53
C LEU A 216 -13.77 0.77 -6.29
N TRP A 217 -13.69 -0.56 -6.22
CA TRP A 217 -13.99 -1.30 -5.00
C TRP A 217 -13.03 -0.88 -3.88
N SER A 218 -11.73 -0.90 -4.14
CA SER A 218 -10.70 -0.50 -3.17
C SER A 218 -10.87 0.95 -2.71
N CYS A 219 -11.30 1.85 -3.61
CA CYS A 219 -11.67 3.23 -3.27
C CYS A 219 -12.87 3.27 -2.29
N GLY A 220 -13.89 2.43 -2.48
CA GLY A 220 -15.02 2.30 -1.57
C GLY A 220 -14.61 1.80 -0.18
N ILE A 221 -13.73 0.80 -0.11
CA ILE A 221 -13.17 0.31 1.16
C ILE A 221 -12.35 1.41 1.86
N THR A 222 -11.54 2.16 1.11
CA THR A 222 -10.76 3.29 1.65
C THR A 222 -11.69 4.40 2.18
N ALA A 223 -12.84 4.64 1.56
CA ALA A 223 -13.84 5.58 2.08
C ALA A 223 -14.46 5.09 3.41
N ILE A 224 -14.69 3.78 3.57
CA ILE A 224 -15.10 3.20 4.86
C ILE A 224 -13.98 3.32 5.90
N GLU A 225 -12.72 3.06 5.52
CA GLU A 225 -11.55 3.26 6.39
C GLU A 225 -11.49 4.68 6.95
N MET A 226 -11.68 5.70 6.10
CA MET A 226 -11.73 7.10 6.51
C MET A 226 -12.90 7.42 7.46
N ALA A 227 -14.03 6.75 7.26
CA ALA A 227 -15.24 6.97 8.05
C ALA A 227 -15.22 6.25 9.40
N GLU A 228 -14.65 5.06 9.47
CA GLU A 228 -14.77 4.14 10.62
C GLU A 228 -13.42 3.80 11.28
N GLY A 229 -12.33 4.35 10.77
CA GLY A 229 -10.98 4.20 11.38
C GLY A 229 -10.18 3.01 10.87
N ALA A 230 -10.85 2.06 10.21
CA ALA A 230 -10.21 0.85 9.69
C ALA A 230 -11.05 0.25 8.55
N PRO A 231 -10.43 -0.56 7.66
CA PRO A 231 -11.18 -1.28 6.64
C PRO A 231 -12.06 -2.38 7.26
N PRO A 232 -13.14 -2.78 6.57
CA PRO A 232 -13.95 -3.92 7.00
C PRO A 232 -13.10 -5.19 7.15
N LEU A 233 -13.44 -6.03 8.12
CA LEU A 233 -12.78 -7.31 8.42
C LEU A 233 -11.32 -7.21 8.90
N CYS A 234 -10.81 -6.03 9.23
CA CYS A 234 -9.43 -5.83 9.69
C CYS A 234 -9.10 -6.52 11.03
N ASP A 235 -10.11 -6.90 11.79
CA ASP A 235 -10.04 -7.69 13.03
C ASP A 235 -9.79 -9.18 12.78
N MET A 236 -9.90 -9.62 11.52
CA MET A 236 -9.69 -11.00 11.13
C MET A 236 -8.32 -11.21 10.49
N HIS A 237 -7.84 -12.46 10.57
CA HIS A 237 -6.66 -12.85 9.80
C HIS A 237 -6.87 -12.58 8.29
N PRO A 238 -5.88 -12.03 7.55
CA PRO A 238 -6.02 -11.64 6.15
C PRO A 238 -6.62 -12.72 5.24
N MET A 239 -6.21 -13.97 5.42
CA MET A 239 -6.72 -15.09 4.63
C MET A 239 -8.20 -15.40 4.88
N ARG A 240 -8.65 -15.22 6.12
CA ARG A 240 -10.07 -15.35 6.43
C ARG A 240 -10.89 -14.24 5.78
N ALA A 241 -10.35 -13.02 5.74
CA ALA A 241 -10.97 -11.92 5.03
C ALA A 241 -11.09 -12.21 3.53
N LEU A 242 -10.03 -12.69 2.87
CA LEU A 242 -10.04 -13.11 1.46
C LEU A 242 -11.10 -14.18 1.18
N PHE A 243 -11.28 -15.14 2.07
CA PHE A 243 -12.33 -16.16 1.93
C PHE A 243 -13.74 -15.56 2.04
N LEU A 244 -13.94 -14.58 2.93
CA LEU A 244 -15.25 -14.01 3.23
C LEU A 244 -15.69 -12.95 2.22
N ILE A 245 -14.78 -12.13 1.69
CA ILE A 245 -15.11 -11.03 0.77
C ILE A 245 -15.93 -11.49 -0.44
N PRO A 246 -15.56 -12.56 -1.17
CA PRO A 246 -16.38 -13.04 -2.29
C PRO A 246 -17.70 -13.66 -1.86
N ARG A 247 -17.82 -14.15 -0.63
CA ARG A 247 -18.99 -14.94 -0.15
C ARG A 247 -20.04 -14.08 0.56
N ASN A 248 -19.59 -13.08 1.33
CA ASN A 248 -20.47 -12.23 2.13
C ASN A 248 -21.11 -11.12 1.28
N PRO A 249 -22.22 -10.52 1.74
CA PRO A 249 -22.71 -9.26 1.19
C PRO A 249 -21.64 -8.16 1.23
N PRO A 250 -21.70 -7.15 0.33
CA PRO A 250 -20.79 -6.03 0.36
C PRO A 250 -20.78 -5.33 1.72
N PRO A 251 -19.61 -4.85 2.19
CA PRO A 251 -19.54 -4.08 3.42
C PRO A 251 -20.37 -2.80 3.35
N ARG A 252 -20.84 -2.34 4.50
CA ARG A 252 -21.62 -1.11 4.66
C ARG A 252 -21.09 -0.29 5.82
N LEU A 253 -21.33 1.02 5.81
CA LEU A 253 -21.08 1.88 6.95
C LEU A 253 -21.92 1.44 8.15
N LYS A 254 -21.31 1.28 9.32
CA LYS A 254 -21.95 0.83 10.56
C LYS A 254 -22.75 1.95 11.22
N SER A 255 -22.22 3.18 11.20
CA SER A 255 -22.86 4.33 11.83
C SER A 255 -23.95 4.95 10.96
N LYS A 256 -25.11 5.25 11.58
CA LYS A 256 -26.24 5.93 10.93
C LYS A 256 -26.05 7.45 10.81
N LYS A 257 -24.93 8.00 11.30
CA LYS A 257 -24.65 9.45 11.27
C LYS A 257 -24.40 10.00 9.85
N TRP A 258 -24.06 9.15 8.91
CA TRP A 258 -23.65 9.50 7.56
C TRP A 258 -24.84 9.87 6.68
N SER A 259 -24.62 10.74 5.70
CA SER A 259 -25.65 11.15 4.76
C SER A 259 -26.09 10.02 3.83
N LYS A 260 -27.33 10.12 3.31
CA LYS A 260 -27.83 9.18 2.29
C LYS A 260 -26.98 9.20 1.02
N LYS A 261 -26.36 10.34 0.67
CA LYS A 261 -25.44 10.46 -0.47
C LYS A 261 -24.18 9.64 -0.25
N PHE A 262 -23.64 9.65 0.97
CA PHE A 262 -22.45 8.84 1.27
C PHE A 262 -22.75 7.34 1.28
N PHE A 263 -23.87 6.92 1.90
CA PHE A 263 -24.30 5.52 1.80
C PHE A 263 -24.44 5.06 0.34
N SER A 264 -25.12 5.84 -0.49
CA SER A 264 -25.31 5.53 -1.92
C SER A 264 -23.98 5.46 -2.70
N PHE A 265 -23.01 6.32 -2.36
CA PHE A 265 -21.67 6.29 -2.97
C PHE A 265 -20.93 4.99 -2.62
N ILE A 266 -20.93 4.59 -1.34
CA ILE A 266 -20.33 3.33 -0.90
C ILE A 266 -20.99 2.14 -1.60
N GLU A 267 -22.33 2.10 -1.65
CA GLU A 267 -23.05 1.03 -2.36
C GLU A 267 -22.71 0.99 -3.85
N GLY A 268 -22.50 2.14 -4.48
CA GLY A 268 -22.04 2.23 -5.88
C GLY A 268 -20.63 1.68 -6.09
N CYS A 269 -19.70 1.98 -5.20
CA CYS A 269 -18.33 1.46 -5.26
C CYS A 269 -18.28 -0.06 -4.99
N LEU A 270 -19.10 -0.56 -4.08
CA LEU A 270 -19.04 -1.93 -3.56
C LEU A 270 -20.08 -2.85 -4.22
N VAL A 271 -20.38 -2.65 -5.49
CA VAL A 271 -21.16 -3.61 -6.30
C VAL A 271 -20.30 -4.84 -6.58
N LYS A 272 -20.71 -6.02 -6.08
CA LYS A 272 -19.93 -7.27 -6.20
C LYS A 272 -19.68 -7.70 -7.63
N ASN A 273 -20.68 -7.60 -8.49
CA ASN A 273 -20.48 -7.85 -9.91
C ASN A 273 -19.80 -6.64 -10.56
N TYR A 274 -18.51 -6.75 -10.85
CA TYR A 274 -17.71 -5.65 -11.39
C TYR A 274 -18.24 -5.13 -12.74
N THR A 275 -18.91 -5.98 -13.55
CA THR A 275 -19.49 -5.54 -14.83
C THR A 275 -20.68 -4.58 -14.64
N GLN A 276 -21.36 -4.67 -13.48
CA GLN A 276 -22.46 -3.78 -13.08
C GLN A 276 -21.98 -2.62 -12.22
N ARG A 277 -20.75 -2.65 -11.72
CA ARG A 277 -20.15 -1.55 -10.94
C ARG A 277 -20.00 -0.32 -11.82
N PRO A 278 -20.47 0.86 -11.39
CA PRO A 278 -20.35 2.10 -12.15
C PRO A 278 -18.89 2.38 -12.54
N PRO A 279 -18.60 2.81 -13.76
CA PRO A 279 -17.26 3.22 -14.16
C PRO A 279 -16.84 4.51 -13.45
N THR A 280 -15.55 4.83 -13.49
CA THR A 280 -14.93 5.97 -12.79
C THR A 280 -15.62 7.30 -13.11
N ASP A 281 -15.95 7.53 -14.37
CA ASP A 281 -16.63 8.76 -14.82
C ASP A 281 -18.03 8.91 -14.22
N GLN A 282 -18.74 7.82 -14.00
CA GLN A 282 -20.06 7.84 -13.38
C GLN A 282 -19.93 8.11 -11.88
N LEU A 283 -18.95 7.52 -11.19
CA LEU A 283 -18.68 7.78 -9.78
C LEU A 283 -18.23 9.23 -9.55
N LEU A 284 -17.47 9.83 -10.46
CA LEU A 284 -17.12 11.26 -10.41
C LEU A 284 -18.35 12.18 -10.51
N LYS A 285 -19.43 11.72 -11.15
CA LYS A 285 -20.72 12.45 -11.26
C LYS A 285 -21.68 12.16 -10.11
N HIS A 286 -21.35 11.21 -9.22
CA HIS A 286 -22.20 10.85 -8.09
C HIS A 286 -22.44 12.06 -7.18
N PRO A 287 -23.66 12.29 -6.64
CA PRO A 287 -23.97 13.47 -5.81
C PRO A 287 -23.06 13.67 -4.61
N PHE A 288 -22.57 12.61 -3.99
CA PHE A 288 -21.59 12.68 -2.89
C PHE A 288 -20.27 13.33 -3.32
N ILE A 289 -19.84 13.07 -4.56
CA ILE A 289 -18.57 13.54 -5.13
C ILE A 289 -18.75 14.89 -5.81
N ARG A 290 -19.83 15.06 -6.61
CA ARG A 290 -20.07 16.27 -7.41
C ARG A 290 -20.56 17.46 -6.57
N ASP A 291 -21.47 17.22 -5.61
CA ASP A 291 -22.17 18.26 -4.86
C ASP A 291 -21.41 18.66 -3.59
N GLN A 292 -20.08 18.73 -3.65
CA GLN A 292 -19.26 19.10 -2.50
C GLN A 292 -19.33 20.61 -2.22
N PRO A 293 -19.19 21.01 -0.94
CA PRO A 293 -18.97 22.40 -0.59
C PRO A 293 -17.67 22.92 -1.23
N ASN A 294 -17.43 24.22 -1.09
CA ASN A 294 -16.28 24.89 -1.67
C ASN A 294 -14.96 24.14 -1.34
N GLU A 295 -14.34 23.56 -2.37
CA GLU A 295 -13.08 22.81 -2.28
C GLU A 295 -12.00 23.57 -1.52
N ARG A 296 -11.87 24.88 -1.78
CA ARG A 296 -10.88 25.73 -1.12
C ARG A 296 -11.06 25.74 0.39
N GLN A 297 -12.30 25.81 0.86
CA GLN A 297 -12.61 25.82 2.30
C GLN A 297 -12.31 24.49 2.95
N VAL A 298 -12.64 23.38 2.30
CA VAL A 298 -12.33 22.02 2.77
C VAL A 298 -10.80 21.84 2.87
N ARG A 299 -10.05 22.25 1.84
CA ARG A 299 -8.57 22.19 1.85
C ARG A 299 -7.96 23.05 2.96
N ILE A 300 -8.48 24.25 3.21
CA ILE A 300 -8.01 25.10 4.32
C ILE A 300 -8.24 24.42 5.66
N GLN A 301 -9.46 23.88 5.91
CA GLN A 301 -9.76 23.18 7.16
C GLN A 301 -8.86 21.95 7.35
N LEU A 302 -8.61 21.20 6.29
CA LEU A 302 -7.76 20.04 6.32
C LEU A 302 -6.30 20.41 6.60
N LYS A 303 -5.80 21.47 5.95
CA LYS A 303 -4.47 22.01 6.20
C LYS A 303 -4.31 22.49 7.65
N ASP A 304 -5.26 23.26 8.16
CA ASP A 304 -5.26 23.72 9.55
C ASP A 304 -5.25 22.55 10.56
N HIS A 305 -5.92 21.46 10.22
CA HIS A 305 -5.90 20.25 11.03
C HIS A 305 -4.54 19.56 10.99
N LEU A 306 -3.94 19.42 9.82
CA LEU A 306 -2.61 18.84 9.63
C LEU A 306 -1.54 19.66 10.39
N ASP A 307 -1.59 21.00 10.31
CA ASP A 307 -0.68 21.89 11.00
C ASP A 307 -0.80 21.76 12.53
N ARG A 308 -2.02 21.61 13.06
CA ARG A 308 -2.24 21.37 14.51
C ARG A 308 -1.72 20.00 14.96
N CYS A 309 -1.90 18.96 14.15
CA CYS A 309 -1.36 17.63 14.46
C CYS A 309 0.17 17.63 14.47
N ARG A 310 0.80 18.41 13.57
CA ARG A 310 2.25 18.57 13.50
C ARG A 310 2.81 19.32 14.71
N LYS A 311 2.16 20.41 15.14
CA LYS A 311 2.54 21.17 16.35
C LYS A 311 2.47 20.33 17.62
N LYS A 312 1.37 19.57 17.81
CA LYS A 312 1.22 18.68 18.96
C LYS A 312 2.29 17.59 19.04
N ARG A 313 2.84 17.16 17.90
CA ARG A 313 3.92 16.17 17.85
C ARG A 313 5.24 16.83 18.27
N GLY A 314 5.54 18.04 17.79
CA GLY A 314 6.69 18.85 18.22
C GLY A 314 6.63 19.22 19.70
N GLU A 315 5.48 19.66 20.22
CA GLU A 315 5.31 19.97 21.64
C GLU A 315 5.46 18.75 22.56
N LYS A 316 5.09 17.54 22.10
CA LYS A 316 5.34 16.31 22.86
C LYS A 316 6.83 15.96 22.92
N ASP A 317 7.54 16.14 21.80
CA ASP A 317 8.97 15.88 21.75
C ASP A 317 9.74 16.91 22.60
N GLU A 318 9.28 18.17 22.68
CA GLU A 318 9.86 19.20 23.53
C GLU A 318 9.50 19.00 25.03
N THR A 319 8.28 18.58 25.35
CA THR A 319 7.85 18.33 26.74
C THR A 319 8.41 17.03 27.31
N GLU A 320 8.65 16.01 26.51
CA GLU A 320 9.39 14.81 26.97
C GLU A 320 10.86 15.15 27.29
N TYR A 321 11.44 16.18 26.65
CA TYR A 321 12.80 16.67 26.96
C TYR A 321 12.85 17.55 28.18
N GLU A 322 11.81 18.38 28.44
CA GLU A 322 11.74 19.25 29.63
C GLU A 322 11.28 18.49 30.90
N TYR A 323 10.42 17.46 30.75
CA TYR A 323 9.86 16.73 31.88
C TYR A 323 10.88 15.77 32.53
N SER A 324 11.92 15.33 31.82
CA SER A 324 13.00 14.55 32.40
C SER A 324 13.97 15.38 33.23
N GLY A 325 13.91 16.74 33.15
CA GLY A 325 14.73 17.64 33.93
C GLY A 325 14.09 18.19 35.23
N SER A 326 12.74 18.21 35.30
CA SER A 326 12.03 18.85 36.42
C SER A 326 11.63 17.88 37.54
N GLU A 327 11.42 16.59 37.23
CA GLU A 327 11.11 15.58 38.27
C GLU A 327 12.34 15.23 39.13
N GLU A 328 13.55 15.33 38.57
CA GLU A 328 14.78 15.06 39.35
C GLU A 328 15.15 16.17 40.33
N GLU A 329 14.74 17.42 40.06
CA GLU A 329 14.97 18.53 41.00
C GLU A 329 13.96 18.52 42.16
N GLU A 330 12.73 18.03 42.00
CA GLU A 330 11.75 17.92 43.06
C GLU A 330 11.98 16.69 43.98
N GLU A 331 12.52 15.57 43.46
CA GLU A 331 12.87 14.41 44.29
C GLU A 331 14.14 14.66 45.12
N GLU A 332 15.14 15.39 44.62
CA GLU A 332 16.31 15.78 45.41
C GLU A 332 15.97 16.77 46.52
N ALA A 333 14.93 17.60 46.36
CA ALA A 333 14.47 18.53 47.39
C ALA A 333 13.67 17.85 48.53
N GLN A 334 13.07 16.71 48.30
CA GLN A 334 12.31 15.94 49.32
C GLN A 334 13.17 14.96 50.09
N GLU A 335 14.34 14.52 49.59
CA GLU A 335 15.27 13.66 50.34
C GLU A 335 16.16 14.41 51.33
N GLN A 336 16.16 15.75 51.35
CA GLN A 336 16.96 16.53 52.25
C GLN A 336 16.32 16.81 53.64
N GLU A 337 15.05 16.43 53.88
CA GLU A 337 14.38 16.66 55.17
C GLU A 337 14.24 15.42 56.08
N GLY A 338 14.92 14.32 55.81
CA GLY A 338 14.80 13.08 56.60
C GLY A 338 16.11 12.49 57.07
N GLU A 339 16.51 12.80 58.30
CA GLU A 339 17.50 12.16 59.22
C GLU A 339 19.01 12.20 58.88
N PRO A 340 19.84 12.66 59.85
CA PRO A 340 21.28 12.68 59.70
C PRO A 340 21.88 11.35 60.15
N SER A 341 22.17 10.43 59.24
CA SER A 341 23.09 9.32 59.51
C SER A 341 23.91 8.95 58.30
N SER A 342 25.20 9.38 58.40
CA SER A 342 26.39 8.76 57.81
C SER A 342 26.24 8.21 56.36
N ILE A 343 26.39 9.11 55.41
CA ILE A 343 26.88 8.72 54.08
C ILE A 343 28.32 9.20 53.96
N VAL A 344 29.25 8.26 54.00
CA VAL A 344 30.65 8.51 53.64
C VAL A 344 30.67 8.85 52.15
N ASN A 345 30.82 10.12 51.85
CA ASN A 345 31.13 10.59 50.51
C ASN A 345 32.50 10.02 50.11
N VAL A 346 32.48 9.02 49.23
CA VAL A 346 33.70 8.54 48.57
C VAL A 346 34.09 9.61 47.54
N PRO A 347 35.24 10.33 47.70
CA PRO A 347 35.64 11.31 46.73
C PRO A 347 36.00 10.65 45.41
N GLY A 348 35.25 10.91 44.34
CA GLY A 348 35.62 10.48 42.98
C GLY A 348 34.51 9.99 42.04
N GLU A 349 33.27 9.80 42.49
CA GLU A 349 32.15 9.54 41.57
C GLU A 349 31.41 10.85 41.29
N SER A 350 31.66 11.42 40.09
CA SER A 350 30.91 12.58 39.63
C SER A 350 29.50 12.13 39.20
N THR A 351 28.50 12.94 39.48
CA THR A 351 27.13 12.79 39.01
C THR A 351 27.08 12.52 37.48
N LEU A 352 27.94 13.17 36.72
CA LEU A 352 28.15 12.96 35.28
C LEU A 352 28.48 11.50 34.91
N ARG A 353 29.18 10.75 35.75
CA ARG A 353 29.52 9.35 35.49
C ARG A 353 28.31 8.44 35.71
N ARG A 354 27.46 8.73 36.71
CA ARG A 354 26.21 8.03 36.97
C ARG A 354 25.22 8.25 35.81
N ASP A 355 25.04 9.47 35.37
CA ASP A 355 24.18 9.84 34.27
C ASP A 355 24.67 9.23 32.94
N PHE A 356 25.98 9.19 32.72
CA PHE A 356 26.55 8.53 31.55
C PHE A 356 26.29 7.01 31.55
N ILE A 357 26.39 6.34 32.71
CA ILE A 357 26.10 4.92 32.83
C ILE A 357 24.59 4.65 32.66
N ARG A 358 23.71 5.51 33.19
CA ARG A 358 22.26 5.45 33.02
C ARG A 358 21.87 5.57 31.55
N LEU A 359 22.37 6.59 30.87
CA LEU A 359 22.17 6.83 29.44
C LEU A 359 22.70 5.68 28.57
N GLN A 360 23.82 5.08 28.94
CA GLN A 360 24.30 3.88 28.24
C GLN A 360 23.36 2.66 28.44
N GLN A 361 22.80 2.53 29.64
CA GLN A 361 21.88 1.42 29.95
C GLN A 361 20.55 1.58 29.25
N GLU A 362 19.99 2.79 29.24
CA GLU A 362 18.76 3.13 28.52
C GLU A 362 18.93 2.97 26.99
N ASN A 363 20.05 3.42 26.43
CA ASN A 363 20.37 3.20 25.02
C ASN A 363 20.52 1.71 24.67
N LYS A 364 21.08 0.92 25.58
CA LYS A 364 21.18 -0.54 25.40
C LYS A 364 19.81 -1.20 25.43
N GLU A 365 18.96 -0.86 26.38
CA GLU A 365 17.59 -1.36 26.49
C GLU A 365 16.74 -0.95 25.30
N ARG A 366 16.86 0.30 24.85
CA ARG A 366 16.19 0.80 23.63
C ARG A 366 16.64 0.05 22.38
N SER A 367 17.94 -0.22 22.25
CA SER A 367 18.48 -0.99 21.12
C SER A 367 18.04 -2.45 21.14
N GLU A 368 17.96 -3.06 22.33
CA GLU A 368 17.46 -4.43 22.49
C GLU A 368 15.95 -4.52 22.22
N ALA A 369 15.17 -3.53 22.64
CA ALA A 369 13.74 -3.43 22.34
C ALA A 369 13.49 -3.29 20.84
N LEU A 370 14.26 -2.43 20.16
CA LEU A 370 14.20 -2.25 18.71
C LEU A 370 14.57 -3.54 17.97
N ARG A 371 15.61 -4.23 18.43
CA ARG A 371 16.03 -5.53 17.87
C ARG A 371 14.99 -6.62 18.08
N ARG A 372 14.30 -6.66 19.24
CA ARG A 372 13.18 -7.59 19.47
C ARG A 372 12.01 -7.28 18.54
N GLN A 373 11.72 -6.01 18.32
CA GLN A 373 10.66 -5.58 17.39
C GLN A 373 10.98 -5.97 15.95
N GLN A 374 12.23 -5.80 15.52
CA GLN A 374 12.69 -6.22 14.20
C GLN A 374 12.61 -7.75 14.02
N LEU A 375 13.03 -8.53 15.02
CA LEU A 375 12.94 -9.98 14.98
C LEU A 375 11.49 -10.49 14.93
N LEU A 376 10.58 -9.85 15.66
CA LEU A 376 9.15 -10.16 15.58
C LEU A 376 8.57 -9.84 14.21
N GLN A 377 8.98 -8.73 13.62
CA GLN A 377 8.57 -8.32 12.28
C GLN A 377 9.11 -9.27 11.21
N GLU A 378 10.38 -9.67 11.33
CA GLU A 378 10.99 -10.66 10.44
C GLU A 378 10.33 -12.05 10.58
N GLN A 379 9.98 -12.46 11.79
CA GLN A 379 9.25 -13.70 12.01
C GLN A 379 7.87 -13.67 11.36
N GLN A 380 7.14 -12.58 11.50
CA GLN A 380 5.83 -12.39 10.85
C GLN A 380 5.96 -12.40 9.32
N LEU A 381 7.03 -11.81 8.79
CA LEU A 381 7.29 -11.81 7.35
C LEU A 381 7.58 -13.22 6.83
N ARG A 382 8.41 -14.00 7.54
CA ARG A 382 8.70 -15.41 7.22
C ARG A 382 7.45 -16.29 7.27
N GLU A 383 6.59 -16.10 8.28
CA GLU A 383 5.32 -16.82 8.39
C GLU A 383 4.38 -16.48 7.21
N GLN A 384 4.37 -15.21 6.77
CA GLN A 384 3.62 -14.79 5.58
C GLN A 384 4.16 -15.41 4.30
N GLU A 385 5.48 -15.47 4.15
CA GLU A 385 6.13 -16.07 2.97
C GLU A 385 5.92 -17.59 2.93
N GLU A 386 6.05 -18.26 4.06
CA GLU A 386 5.82 -19.71 4.17
C GLU A 386 4.36 -20.05 3.85
N TYR A 387 3.44 -19.24 4.34
CA TYR A 387 2.03 -19.35 4.03
C TYR A 387 1.75 -19.13 2.53
N LYS A 388 2.37 -18.12 1.92
CA LYS A 388 2.29 -17.86 0.48
C LYS A 388 2.80 -19.04 -0.35
N ARG A 389 3.89 -19.69 0.09
CA ARG A 389 4.41 -20.92 -0.55
C ARG A 389 3.45 -22.09 -0.43
N GLN A 390 2.83 -22.30 0.74
CA GLN A 390 1.85 -23.36 0.94
C GLN A 390 0.62 -23.15 0.04
N LEU A 391 0.15 -21.91 -0.08
CA LEU A 391 -0.99 -21.57 -0.94
C LEU A 391 -0.69 -21.84 -2.43
N LEU A 392 0.51 -21.44 -2.89
CA LEU A 392 0.94 -21.72 -4.25
C LEU A 392 1.04 -23.23 -4.53
N ALA A 393 1.54 -24.01 -3.56
CA ALA A 393 1.63 -25.47 -3.70
C ALA A 393 0.24 -26.13 -3.72
N GLU A 394 -0.71 -25.67 -2.90
CA GLU A 394 -2.09 -26.14 -2.95
C GLU A 394 -2.79 -25.79 -4.26
N ARG A 395 -2.57 -24.55 -4.76
CA ARG A 395 -3.10 -24.11 -6.06
C ARG A 395 -2.60 -25.03 -7.18
N GLN A 396 -1.32 -25.33 -7.18
CA GLN A 396 -0.71 -26.19 -8.19
C GLN A 396 -1.29 -27.61 -8.18
N LYS A 397 -1.52 -28.18 -6.99
CA LYS A 397 -2.21 -29.47 -6.83
C LYS A 397 -3.63 -29.45 -7.35
N ARG A 398 -4.41 -28.39 -7.10
CA ARG A 398 -5.80 -28.26 -7.60
C ARG A 398 -5.84 -28.16 -9.13
N ILE A 399 -4.93 -27.39 -9.73
CA ILE A 399 -4.82 -27.26 -11.19
C ILE A 399 -4.49 -28.62 -11.82
N GLU A 400 -3.61 -29.38 -11.20
CA GLU A 400 -3.22 -30.71 -11.67
C GLU A 400 -4.36 -31.71 -11.56
N GLN A 401 -5.11 -31.69 -10.45
CA GLN A 401 -6.33 -32.50 -10.28
C GLN A 401 -7.41 -32.16 -11.31
N GLN A 402 -7.64 -30.86 -11.59
CA GLN A 402 -8.60 -30.44 -12.61
C GLN A 402 -8.20 -30.85 -14.03
N LYS A 403 -6.89 -30.76 -14.35
CA LYS A 403 -6.37 -31.23 -15.64
C LYS A 403 -6.55 -32.75 -15.79
N GLU A 404 -6.31 -33.50 -14.72
CA GLU A 404 -6.50 -34.94 -14.74
C GLU A 404 -7.97 -35.34 -14.85
N GLN A 405 -8.88 -34.62 -14.15
CA GLN A 405 -10.33 -34.86 -14.33
C GLN A 405 -10.81 -34.54 -15.75
N ARG A 406 -10.33 -33.45 -16.35
CA ARG A 406 -10.66 -33.15 -17.77
C ARG A 406 -10.16 -34.24 -18.70
N ARG A 407 -8.92 -34.73 -18.50
CA ARG A 407 -8.35 -35.82 -19.31
C ARG A 407 -9.18 -37.09 -19.17
N ARG A 408 -9.60 -37.50 -17.97
CA ARG A 408 -10.47 -38.65 -17.74
C ARG A 408 -11.85 -38.50 -18.41
N LEU A 409 -12.41 -37.29 -18.37
CA LEU A 409 -13.68 -36.97 -19.03
C LEU A 409 -13.59 -37.04 -20.59
N GLU A 410 -12.47 -36.61 -21.15
CA GLU A 410 -12.18 -36.70 -22.57
C GLU A 410 -11.99 -38.17 -22.99
N GLU A 411 -11.25 -38.94 -22.22
CA GLU A 411 -11.09 -40.41 -22.45
C GLU A 411 -12.44 -41.15 -22.42
N LEU A 412 -13.29 -40.83 -21.45
CA LEU A 412 -14.65 -41.39 -21.37
C LEU A 412 -15.51 -40.98 -22.55
N ARG A 413 -15.40 -39.74 -23.05
CA ARG A 413 -16.11 -39.28 -24.24
C ARG A 413 -15.58 -39.96 -25.51
N LEU A 414 -14.27 -40.19 -25.61
CA LEU A 414 -13.68 -40.95 -26.73
C LEU A 414 -14.17 -42.41 -26.74
N ASN A 415 -14.11 -43.09 -25.58
CA ASN A 415 -14.55 -44.45 -25.40
C ASN A 415 -16.04 -44.62 -25.73
N ASN A 416 -16.91 -43.66 -25.28
CA ASN A 416 -18.33 -43.67 -25.67
C ASN A 416 -18.55 -43.44 -27.18
N ARG A 417 -17.74 -42.61 -27.83
CA ARG A 417 -17.81 -42.45 -29.29
C ARG A 417 -17.36 -43.72 -30.02
N VAL A 418 -16.33 -44.42 -29.55
CA VAL A 418 -15.88 -45.70 -30.12
C VAL A 418 -16.97 -46.76 -29.94
N LEU A 419 -17.62 -46.87 -28.77
CA LEU A 419 -18.71 -47.78 -28.50
C LEU A 419 -19.94 -47.49 -29.38
N CYS A 420 -20.28 -46.22 -29.63
CA CYS A 420 -21.36 -45.86 -30.54
C CYS A 420 -21.06 -46.22 -32.01
N VAL A 421 -19.79 -46.09 -32.42
CA VAL A 421 -19.39 -46.47 -33.82
C VAL A 421 -19.41 -47.97 -34.00
N THR A 422 -18.90 -48.75 -33.03
CA THR A 422 -18.92 -50.21 -33.07
C THR A 422 -20.35 -50.79 -33.00
N SER A 423 -21.25 -50.17 -32.23
CA SER A 423 -22.65 -50.54 -32.20
C SER A 423 -23.35 -50.26 -33.55
N ALA A 424 -23.06 -49.12 -34.18
CA ALA A 424 -23.60 -48.77 -35.50
C ALA A 424 -23.07 -49.64 -36.67
N GLU A 425 -21.84 -50.18 -36.50
CA GLU A 425 -21.28 -51.15 -37.46
C GLU A 425 -21.86 -52.55 -37.27
N LEU A 426 -22.13 -53.00 -36.05
CA LEU A 426 -22.80 -54.27 -35.76
C LEU A 426 -24.26 -54.29 -36.29
N ASP A 427 -24.99 -53.19 -36.19
CA ASP A 427 -26.33 -53.06 -36.72
C ASP A 427 -26.38 -53.06 -38.28
N ARG A 428 -25.28 -52.70 -38.94
CA ARG A 428 -25.15 -52.76 -40.41
C ARG A 428 -24.75 -54.14 -40.94
N CYS A 429 -24.23 -55.00 -40.10
CA CYS A 429 -23.93 -56.41 -40.52
C CYS A 429 -25.07 -57.38 -40.25
N SER A 430 -26.17 -56.93 -39.64
CA SER A 430 -27.37 -57.77 -39.32
C SER A 430 -28.54 -57.42 -40.16
N ALA A 431 -28.42 -56.61 -41.23
CA ALA A 431 -29.42 -56.35 -42.30
C ALA A 431 -28.82 -56.80 -43.62
#